data_c4c013a3611c5e78d1b6962d57804201
#
_entry.id   c4c013a3611c5e78d1b6962d57804201
#
_cell.length_a   1.000
_cell.length_b   1.000
_cell.length_c   1.000
_cell.angle_alpha   90.00
_cell.angle_beta   90.00
_cell.angle_gamma   90.00
#
_symmetry.space_group_name_H-M   'P 1'
#
loop_
_entity.id
_entity.type
_entity.pdbx_description
1 polymer ?
#
loop_
_entity_poly.entity_id
_entity_poly.type
_entity_poly.pdbx_seq_one_letter_code
_entity_poly.pdbx_strand_id
1 'polypeptide(L)'
;LVLVGLEKYTYEEGETLCADVQIANYGKTDCAGDLEWTLWAYMPNEELDSVRKVAVKSGHMSAVSCPKGTLSKAGTLKIELNNKITAPVRCDLTVKIADAVNSYPIWIYKNEMPKCPESVYETTKLDLQAKKVLDNGGIVYYSPKSEESSFHNSIRAQFSTDFWSVGTFGRQEGAMGQLIQKDHPLFKEFPTESHTNWQ
;
A
#
# COMPACT_ATOMS: atom_id res chain seq x y z
N LEU A 1 -11.86 -18.27 8.48
CA LEU A 1 -11.16 -17.11 7.97
C LEU A 1 -9.68 -17.46 7.77
N VAL A 2 -9.11 -17.14 6.60
CA VAL A 2 -7.67 -17.26 6.35
C VAL A 2 -7.00 -15.89 6.52
N LEU A 3 -5.87 -15.87 7.23
CA LEU A 3 -5.17 -14.68 7.65
C LEU A 3 -3.71 -14.71 7.16
N VAL A 4 -3.21 -13.61 6.64
CA VAL A 4 -1.81 -13.42 6.25
C VAL A 4 -1.20 -12.31 7.08
N GLY A 5 -0.15 -12.62 7.82
CA GLY A 5 0.59 -11.66 8.65
C GLY A 5 1.66 -10.95 7.82
N LEU A 6 1.26 -9.91 7.08
CA LEU A 6 2.20 -9.06 6.35
C LEU A 6 2.94 -8.13 7.30
N GLU A 7 4.26 -8.07 7.21
CA GLU A 7 5.07 -7.13 7.99
C GLU A 7 5.00 -5.70 7.42
N LYS A 8 4.82 -5.59 6.10
CA LYS A 8 4.66 -4.33 5.37
C LYS A 8 3.72 -4.52 4.17
N TYR A 9 3.21 -3.43 3.65
CA TYR A 9 2.34 -3.42 2.47
C TYR A 9 3.02 -2.85 1.23
N THR A 10 4.20 -2.22 1.41
CA THR A 10 4.99 -1.61 0.35
C THR A 10 6.32 -2.34 0.21
N TYR A 11 6.65 -2.71 -1.01
CA TYR A 11 7.84 -3.48 -1.37
C TYR A 11 8.59 -2.81 -2.51
N GLU A 12 9.86 -3.17 -2.65
CA GLU A 12 10.67 -2.83 -3.82
C GLU A 12 10.75 -4.03 -4.78
N GLU A 13 10.93 -3.74 -6.06
CA GLU A 13 11.17 -4.75 -7.08
C GLU A 13 12.41 -5.58 -6.73
N GLY A 14 12.28 -6.91 -6.79
CA GLY A 14 13.33 -7.85 -6.40
C GLY A 14 13.30 -8.28 -4.94
N GLU A 15 12.52 -7.65 -4.07
CA GLU A 15 12.34 -8.14 -2.70
C GLU A 15 11.58 -9.48 -2.64
N THR A 16 11.67 -10.13 -1.50
CA THR A 16 10.86 -11.31 -1.19
C THR A 16 9.82 -10.96 -0.14
N LEU A 17 8.54 -11.11 -0.49
CA LEU A 17 7.46 -11.06 0.47
C LEU A 17 7.50 -12.36 1.31
N CYS A 18 7.68 -12.19 2.61
CA CYS A 18 7.56 -13.27 3.59
C CYS A 18 6.38 -12.99 4.51
N ALA A 19 5.49 -13.96 4.68
CA ALA A 19 4.33 -13.79 5.53
C ALA A 19 3.85 -15.11 6.13
N ASP A 20 3.60 -15.13 7.42
CA ASP A 20 2.97 -16.28 8.08
C ASP A 20 1.48 -16.33 7.75
N VAL A 21 0.99 -17.52 7.46
CA VAL A 21 -0.41 -17.77 7.17
C VAL A 21 -1.04 -18.54 8.32
N GLN A 22 -2.18 -18.07 8.79
CA GLN A 22 -2.97 -18.67 9.84
C GLN A 22 -4.40 -18.88 9.39
N ILE A 23 -5.07 -19.88 9.97
CA ILE A 23 -6.49 -20.15 9.75
C ILE A 23 -7.20 -20.04 11.08
N ALA A 24 -8.19 -19.16 11.16
CA ALA A 24 -9.10 -19.06 12.28
C ALA A 24 -10.39 -19.81 11.92
N ASN A 25 -10.59 -20.99 12.50
CA ASN A 25 -11.73 -21.84 12.22
C ASN A 25 -12.74 -21.85 13.38
N TYR A 26 -13.63 -20.89 13.38
CA TYR A 26 -14.79 -20.85 14.29
C TYR A 26 -16.08 -21.36 13.63
N GLY A 27 -15.92 -22.16 12.56
CA GLY A 27 -17.01 -22.80 11.85
C GLY A 27 -17.60 -24.00 12.59
N LYS A 28 -18.50 -24.73 11.93
CA LYS A 28 -19.19 -25.89 12.52
C LYS A 28 -18.39 -27.20 12.43
N THR A 29 -17.45 -27.27 11.50
CA THR A 29 -16.64 -28.46 11.16
C THR A 29 -15.16 -28.12 11.10
N ASP A 30 -14.30 -29.12 11.15
CA ASP A 30 -12.89 -28.99 10.89
C ASP A 30 -12.68 -28.51 9.47
N CYS A 31 -11.64 -27.66 9.27
CA CYS A 31 -11.21 -27.20 7.96
C CYS A 31 -9.91 -27.94 7.58
N ALA A 32 -9.92 -28.58 6.43
CA ALA A 32 -8.72 -29.23 5.89
C ALA A 32 -8.72 -29.15 4.37
N GLY A 33 -7.53 -29.14 3.77
CA GLY A 33 -7.35 -29.09 2.33
C GLY A 33 -6.06 -28.36 1.94
N ASP A 34 -5.92 -28.10 0.66
CA ASP A 34 -4.84 -27.30 0.14
C ASP A 34 -5.20 -25.80 0.26
N LEU A 35 -4.25 -25.02 0.75
CA LEU A 35 -4.34 -23.57 0.73
C LEU A 35 -3.71 -23.07 -0.56
N GLU A 36 -4.48 -22.37 -1.38
CA GLU A 36 -4.04 -21.75 -2.62
C GLU A 36 -3.76 -20.27 -2.39
N TRP A 37 -2.76 -19.75 -3.08
CA TRP A 37 -2.51 -18.32 -3.12
C TRP A 37 -2.21 -17.83 -4.53
N THR A 38 -2.60 -16.59 -4.81
CA THR A 38 -2.33 -15.92 -6.08
C THR A 38 -2.00 -14.47 -5.85
N LEU A 39 -0.92 -14.01 -6.45
CA LEU A 39 -0.58 -12.60 -6.54
C LEU A 39 -1.11 -12.06 -7.86
N TRP A 40 -2.02 -11.10 -7.78
CA TRP A 40 -2.66 -10.44 -8.90
C TRP A 40 -2.07 -9.05 -9.07
N ALA A 41 -1.57 -8.71 -10.26
CA ALA A 41 -1.13 -7.36 -10.59
C ALA A 41 -2.22 -6.59 -11.35
N TYR A 42 -2.33 -5.31 -11.08
CA TYR A 42 -3.21 -4.39 -11.79
C TYR A 42 -2.39 -3.68 -12.87
N MET A 43 -2.50 -4.13 -14.10
CA MET A 43 -1.72 -3.64 -15.23
C MET A 43 -2.58 -2.76 -16.14
N PRO A 44 -2.01 -1.68 -16.71
CA PRO A 44 -2.68 -0.91 -17.74
C PRO A 44 -3.10 -1.81 -18.92
N ASN A 45 -4.26 -1.53 -19.46
CA ASN A 45 -4.72 -2.10 -20.73
C ASN A 45 -4.84 -0.95 -21.73
N GLU A 46 -3.80 -0.76 -22.52
CA GLU A 46 -3.70 0.34 -23.48
C GLU A 46 -4.79 0.32 -24.54
N GLU A 47 -5.29 -0.87 -24.90
CA GLU A 47 -6.33 -1.01 -25.94
C GLU A 47 -7.71 -0.52 -25.48
N LEU A 48 -8.00 -0.59 -24.17
CA LEU A 48 -9.32 -0.29 -23.60
C LEU A 48 -9.31 0.90 -22.64
N ASP A 49 -8.19 1.60 -22.51
CA ASP A 49 -8.01 2.67 -21.51
C ASP A 49 -8.52 2.25 -20.12
N SER A 50 -8.18 1.06 -19.71
CA SER A 50 -8.66 0.41 -18.50
C SER A 50 -7.53 -0.30 -17.76
N VAL A 51 -7.83 -0.86 -16.61
CA VAL A 51 -6.88 -1.66 -15.81
C VAL A 51 -7.36 -3.12 -15.82
N ARG A 52 -6.47 -4.03 -16.19
CA ARG A 52 -6.71 -5.47 -16.11
C ARG A 52 -6.01 -6.09 -14.90
N LYS A 53 -6.68 -7.05 -14.27
CA LYS A 53 -6.14 -7.87 -13.20
C LYS A 53 -5.51 -9.13 -13.79
N VAL A 54 -4.22 -9.35 -13.60
CA VAL A 54 -3.44 -10.45 -14.17
C VAL A 54 -2.78 -11.24 -13.04
N ALA A 55 -2.91 -12.57 -13.06
CA ALA A 55 -2.16 -13.44 -12.15
C ALA A 55 -0.69 -13.47 -12.56
N VAL A 56 0.17 -12.95 -11.70
CA VAL A 56 1.62 -12.89 -11.96
C VAL A 56 2.39 -13.99 -11.26
N LYS A 57 1.93 -14.43 -10.08
CA LYS A 57 2.48 -15.56 -9.34
C LYS A 57 1.36 -16.31 -8.63
N SER A 58 1.54 -17.61 -8.44
CA SER A 58 0.62 -18.45 -7.66
C SER A 58 1.36 -19.65 -7.07
N GLY A 59 0.75 -20.27 -6.09
CA GLY A 59 1.24 -21.49 -5.46
C GLY A 59 0.23 -22.05 -4.48
N HIS A 60 0.65 -23.08 -3.77
CA HIS A 60 -0.19 -23.72 -2.78
C HIS A 60 0.63 -24.25 -1.59
N MET A 61 -0.06 -24.51 -0.49
CA MET A 61 0.43 -25.24 0.67
C MET A 61 -0.46 -26.46 0.83
N SER A 62 0.12 -27.67 0.75
CA SER A 62 -0.66 -28.92 0.80
C SER A 62 -0.96 -29.37 2.22
N ALA A 63 -2.06 -30.10 2.37
CA ALA A 63 -2.46 -30.78 3.59
C ALA A 63 -2.58 -29.86 4.83
N VAL A 64 -3.06 -28.65 4.63
CA VAL A 64 -3.33 -27.72 5.74
C VAL A 64 -4.55 -28.21 6.51
N SER A 65 -4.45 -28.19 7.84
CA SER A 65 -5.54 -28.61 8.74
C SER A 65 -5.72 -27.60 9.87
N CYS A 66 -6.98 -27.27 10.14
CA CYS A 66 -7.36 -26.39 11.24
C CYS A 66 -8.61 -26.95 11.92
N PRO A 67 -8.50 -27.55 13.11
CA PRO A 67 -9.62 -28.05 13.87
C PRO A 67 -10.63 -26.93 14.19
N LYS A 68 -11.88 -27.32 14.34
CA LYS A 68 -12.94 -26.41 14.78
C LYS A 68 -12.61 -25.75 16.12
N GLY A 69 -12.88 -24.45 16.20
CA GLY A 69 -12.68 -23.64 17.41
C GLY A 69 -11.22 -23.25 17.67
N THR A 70 -10.34 -23.39 16.68
CA THR A 70 -8.90 -23.08 16.84
C THR A 70 -8.40 -22.03 15.86
N LEU A 71 -7.27 -21.43 16.23
CA LEU A 71 -6.40 -20.68 15.34
C LEU A 71 -5.15 -21.52 15.08
N SER A 72 -4.93 -21.92 13.85
CA SER A 72 -3.82 -22.81 13.46
C SER A 72 -2.90 -22.15 12.47
N LYS A 73 -1.58 -22.35 12.61
CA LYS A 73 -0.59 -21.92 11.61
C LYS A 73 -0.67 -22.86 10.41
N ALA A 74 -0.87 -22.30 9.21
CA ALA A 74 -0.88 -23.05 7.95
C ALA A 74 0.55 -23.19 7.37
N GLY A 75 1.37 -22.17 7.52
CA GLY A 75 2.73 -22.15 6.99
C GLY A 75 3.25 -20.73 6.79
N THR A 76 4.31 -20.59 6.02
CA THR A 76 4.90 -19.28 5.65
C THR A 76 4.94 -19.15 4.13
N LEU A 77 4.39 -18.07 3.61
CA LEU A 77 4.54 -17.68 2.22
C LEU A 77 5.93 -17.07 2.00
N LYS A 78 6.54 -17.42 0.86
CA LYS A 78 7.73 -16.75 0.34
C LYS A 78 7.51 -16.49 -1.13
N ILE A 79 7.37 -15.22 -1.50
CA ILE A 79 7.04 -14.80 -2.87
C ILE A 79 8.11 -13.81 -3.34
N GLU A 80 8.96 -14.20 -4.26
CA GLU A 80 9.92 -13.30 -4.88
C GLU A 80 9.19 -12.32 -5.80
N LEU A 81 9.39 -11.02 -5.59
CA LEU A 81 8.74 -9.94 -6.34
C LEU A 81 9.62 -9.53 -7.54
N ASN A 82 9.83 -10.45 -8.47
CA ASN A 82 10.71 -10.29 -9.63
C ASN A 82 10.06 -10.75 -10.95
N ASN A 83 10.76 -10.58 -12.06
CA ASN A 83 10.61 -11.13 -13.41
C ASN A 83 9.25 -10.99 -14.13
N LYS A 84 8.12 -11.09 -13.47
CA LYS A 84 6.76 -10.94 -14.06
C LYS A 84 6.02 -9.74 -13.51
N ILE A 85 6.68 -8.99 -12.66
CA ILE A 85 6.12 -7.84 -11.98
C ILE A 85 6.90 -6.63 -12.48
N THR A 86 6.21 -5.73 -13.16
CA THR A 86 6.81 -4.48 -13.65
C THR A 86 6.36 -3.37 -12.72
N ALA A 87 7.29 -2.88 -11.91
CA ALA A 87 7.06 -1.77 -11.00
C ALA A 87 7.04 -0.42 -11.76
N PRO A 88 6.28 0.58 -11.30
CA PRO A 88 5.44 0.56 -10.11
C PRO A 88 4.09 -0.13 -10.37
N VAL A 89 3.61 -0.94 -9.42
CA VAL A 89 2.36 -1.67 -9.60
C VAL A 89 1.65 -1.94 -8.26
N ARG A 90 0.33 -1.82 -8.25
CA ARG A 90 -0.52 -2.34 -7.20
C ARG A 90 -0.82 -3.82 -7.46
N CYS A 91 -0.73 -4.64 -6.42
CA CYS A 91 -1.08 -6.05 -6.46
C CYS A 91 -2.08 -6.41 -5.35
N ASP A 92 -2.83 -7.50 -5.56
CA ASP A 92 -3.59 -8.14 -4.50
C ASP A 92 -3.02 -9.55 -4.26
N LEU A 93 -2.62 -9.84 -3.03
CA LEU A 93 -2.33 -11.20 -2.58
C LEU A 93 -3.63 -11.84 -2.10
N THR A 94 -4.16 -12.76 -2.87
CA THR A 94 -5.35 -13.53 -2.52
C THR A 94 -4.95 -14.89 -2.00
N VAL A 95 -5.50 -15.30 -0.86
CA VAL A 95 -5.32 -16.64 -0.27
C VAL A 95 -6.67 -17.29 -0.05
N LYS A 96 -6.74 -18.60 -0.33
CA LYS A 96 -7.96 -19.38 -0.30
C LYS A 96 -7.72 -20.76 0.30
N ILE A 97 -8.62 -21.19 1.15
CA ILE A 97 -8.75 -22.59 1.60
C ILE A 97 -10.24 -22.94 1.74
N ALA A 98 -10.67 -24.00 1.12
CA ALA A 98 -12.09 -24.36 1.03
C ALA A 98 -12.94 -23.14 0.56
N ASP A 99 -13.93 -22.74 1.33
CA ASP A 99 -14.78 -21.58 1.04
C ASP A 99 -14.24 -20.25 1.60
N ALA A 100 -13.15 -20.29 2.38
CA ALA A 100 -12.56 -19.09 2.97
C ALA A 100 -11.59 -18.45 2.00
N VAL A 101 -11.84 -17.18 1.68
CA VAL A 101 -11.00 -16.35 0.82
C VAL A 101 -10.68 -15.04 1.55
N ASN A 102 -9.44 -14.58 1.45
CA ASN A 102 -9.05 -13.24 1.87
C ASN A 102 -8.08 -12.63 0.87
N SER A 103 -8.02 -11.29 0.81
CA SER A 103 -7.18 -10.56 -0.13
C SER A 103 -6.55 -9.36 0.55
N TYR A 104 -5.28 -9.12 0.24
CA TYR A 104 -4.45 -8.08 0.85
C TYR A 104 -3.83 -7.23 -0.27
N PRO A 105 -4.08 -5.92 -0.31
CA PRO A 105 -3.40 -5.05 -1.25
C PRO A 105 -1.94 -4.88 -0.84
N ILE A 106 -1.06 -4.88 -1.83
CA ILE A 106 0.35 -4.51 -1.67
C ILE A 106 0.77 -3.65 -2.85
N TRP A 107 1.81 -2.83 -2.64
CA TRP A 107 2.39 -1.96 -3.67
C TRP A 107 3.85 -2.31 -3.88
N ILE A 108 4.26 -2.38 -5.13
CA ILE A 108 5.64 -2.71 -5.51
C ILE A 108 6.18 -1.56 -6.34
N TYR A 109 7.27 -0.96 -5.87
CA TYR A 109 7.92 0.18 -6.50
C TYR A 109 9.28 -0.21 -7.07
N LYS A 110 9.81 0.62 -7.97
CA LYS A 110 11.16 0.46 -8.49
C LYS A 110 12.18 0.65 -7.38
N ASN A 111 13.22 -0.14 -7.38
CA ASN A 111 14.36 0.01 -6.47
C ASN A 111 15.34 1.07 -6.99
N GLU A 112 14.82 2.19 -7.44
CA GLU A 112 15.61 3.32 -7.93
C GLU A 112 14.98 4.62 -7.43
N MET A 113 15.77 5.41 -6.72
CA MET A 113 15.37 6.78 -6.36
C MET A 113 15.58 7.69 -7.58
N PRO A 114 14.51 8.22 -8.18
CA PRO A 114 14.65 9.19 -9.25
C PRO A 114 15.37 10.43 -8.74
N LYS A 115 16.34 10.93 -9.50
CA LYS A 115 16.98 12.20 -9.19
C LYS A 115 16.07 13.35 -9.61
N CYS A 116 16.02 14.39 -8.77
CA CYS A 116 15.35 15.62 -9.16
C CYS A 116 15.99 16.15 -10.47
N PRO A 117 15.20 16.45 -11.52
CA PRO A 117 15.74 17.03 -12.74
C PRO A 117 16.45 18.36 -12.47
N GLU A 118 17.57 18.64 -13.16
CA GLU A 118 18.31 19.90 -13.01
C GLU A 118 17.46 21.15 -13.33
N SER A 119 16.41 20.99 -14.13
CA SER A 119 15.44 22.04 -14.44
C SER A 119 14.47 22.37 -13.29
N VAL A 120 14.47 21.59 -12.22
CA VAL A 120 13.60 21.77 -11.05
C VAL A 120 14.45 22.27 -9.87
N TYR A 121 14.07 23.41 -9.32
CA TYR A 121 14.70 23.93 -8.11
C TYR A 121 14.08 23.26 -6.88
N GLU A 122 14.85 22.43 -6.21
CA GLU A 122 14.42 21.75 -4.99
C GLU A 122 14.75 22.60 -3.76
N THR A 123 13.75 22.79 -2.88
CA THR A 123 13.92 23.60 -1.67
C THR A 123 12.97 23.20 -0.55
N THR A 124 13.41 23.41 0.67
CA THR A 124 12.58 23.30 1.89
C THR A 124 11.97 24.64 2.30
N LYS A 125 12.33 25.76 1.65
CA LYS A 125 11.86 27.12 1.99
C LYS A 125 11.47 27.90 0.75
N LEU A 126 10.34 28.59 0.78
CA LEU A 126 9.97 29.55 -0.25
C LEU A 126 10.72 30.86 -0.05
N ASP A 127 12.04 30.84 -0.29
CA ASP A 127 12.93 31.97 -0.21
C ASP A 127 12.93 32.85 -1.48
N LEU A 128 13.79 33.86 -1.50
CA LEU A 128 13.91 34.77 -2.65
C LEU A 128 14.39 34.05 -3.91
N GLN A 129 15.17 32.96 -3.77
CA GLN A 129 15.64 32.20 -4.93
C GLN A 129 14.50 31.38 -5.53
N ALA A 130 13.69 30.70 -4.70
CA ALA A 130 12.49 30.00 -5.15
C ALA A 130 11.53 30.95 -5.89
N LYS A 131 11.30 32.16 -5.36
CA LYS A 131 10.49 33.17 -6.02
C LYS A 131 11.04 33.59 -7.37
N LYS A 132 12.35 33.84 -7.48
CA LYS A 132 12.99 34.18 -8.75
C LYS A 132 12.83 33.08 -9.80
N VAL A 133 12.92 31.81 -9.39
CA VAL A 133 12.70 30.67 -10.29
C VAL A 133 11.27 30.67 -10.82
N LEU A 134 10.28 30.86 -9.95
CA LEU A 134 8.88 30.96 -10.33
C LEU A 134 8.57 32.17 -11.21
N ASP A 135 9.11 33.36 -10.88
CA ASP A 135 8.95 34.59 -11.63
C ASP A 135 9.50 34.48 -13.07
N ASN A 136 10.53 33.64 -13.25
CA ASN A 136 11.10 33.32 -14.56
C ASN A 136 10.43 32.14 -15.27
N GLY A 137 9.28 31.64 -14.77
CA GLY A 137 8.55 30.53 -15.35
C GLY A 137 9.18 29.15 -15.10
N GLY A 138 10.11 29.06 -14.15
CA GLY A 138 10.74 27.80 -13.75
C GLY A 138 9.87 26.97 -12.80
N ILE A 139 10.32 25.77 -12.50
CA ILE A 139 9.62 24.81 -11.61
C ILE A 139 10.35 24.75 -10.27
N VAL A 140 9.58 24.83 -9.19
CA VAL A 140 10.08 24.68 -7.82
C VAL A 140 9.43 23.45 -7.19
N TYR A 141 10.25 22.51 -6.73
CA TYR A 141 9.81 21.42 -5.84
C TYR A 141 9.99 21.87 -4.39
N TYR A 142 8.88 22.19 -3.75
CA TYR A 142 8.85 22.67 -2.38
C TYR A 142 8.45 21.55 -1.41
N SER A 143 9.42 21.12 -0.58
CA SER A 143 9.23 20.07 0.44
C SER A 143 9.57 20.64 1.82
N PRO A 144 8.65 21.39 2.46
CA PRO A 144 8.90 22.03 3.75
C PRO A 144 9.00 20.99 4.87
N LYS A 145 9.80 21.31 5.89
CA LYS A 145 9.86 20.48 7.11
C LYS A 145 8.60 20.71 7.95
N SER A 146 8.10 19.64 8.56
CA SER A 146 6.86 19.64 9.35
C SER A 146 6.86 20.59 10.57
N GLU A 147 8.05 21.01 11.01
CA GLU A 147 8.24 21.90 12.16
C GLU A 147 8.21 23.39 11.79
N GLU A 148 8.11 23.71 10.50
CA GLU A 148 8.17 25.10 10.03
C GLU A 148 6.84 25.84 10.21
N SER A 149 6.93 27.14 10.53
CA SER A 149 5.80 28.05 10.71
C SER A 149 4.90 28.22 9.49
N SER A 150 5.32 27.74 8.33
CA SER A 150 4.52 27.70 7.08
C SER A 150 3.26 26.83 7.18
N PHE A 151 3.18 26.00 8.20
CA PHE A 151 2.04 25.10 8.43
C PHE A 151 1.10 25.53 9.56
N HIS A 152 1.21 26.75 10.06
CA HIS A 152 0.40 27.22 11.21
C HIS A 152 -1.11 27.11 11.01
N ASN A 153 -1.60 27.07 9.77
CA ASN A 153 -3.02 26.86 9.43
C ASN A 153 -3.32 25.42 8.98
N SER A 154 -2.37 24.50 9.10
CA SER A 154 -2.60 23.09 8.73
C SER A 154 -3.10 22.28 9.92
N ILE A 155 -3.84 21.24 9.62
CA ILE A 155 -4.23 20.22 10.59
C ILE A 155 -3.10 19.18 10.60
N ARG A 156 -2.66 18.79 11.80
CA ARG A 156 -1.67 17.72 11.93
C ARG A 156 -2.23 16.43 11.31
N ALA A 157 -1.54 15.89 10.31
CA ALA A 157 -1.88 14.60 9.72
C ALA A 157 -1.55 13.48 10.72
N GLN A 158 -2.42 13.31 11.68
CA GLN A 158 -2.36 12.24 12.66
C GLN A 158 -3.56 11.35 12.45
N PHE A 159 -3.33 10.07 12.17
CA PHE A 159 -4.41 9.10 12.17
C PHE A 159 -4.94 9.01 13.60
N SER A 160 -6.12 9.54 13.83
CA SER A 160 -6.82 9.43 15.10
C SER A 160 -7.82 8.29 14.99
N THR A 161 -7.62 7.27 15.79
CA THR A 161 -8.62 6.22 16.02
C THR A 161 -9.62 6.66 17.08
N ASP A 162 -9.77 7.97 17.32
CA ASP A 162 -10.61 8.47 18.39
C ASP A 162 -12.07 8.06 18.18
N PHE A 163 -12.44 7.08 18.91
CA PHE A 163 -13.80 6.54 18.99
C PHE A 163 -14.70 7.38 19.89
N TRP A 164 -14.10 8.15 20.79
CA TRP A 164 -14.81 9.02 21.74
C TRP A 164 -14.83 10.45 21.23
N SER A 165 -15.93 11.12 21.41
CA SER A 165 -16.13 12.45 20.87
C SER A 165 -14.96 13.39 21.22
N VAL A 166 -14.45 14.12 20.25
CA VAL A 166 -13.45 15.18 20.38
C VAL A 166 -13.83 16.20 21.47
N GLY A 167 -15.11 16.33 21.79
CA GLY A 167 -15.62 17.17 22.88
C GLY A 167 -15.30 16.66 24.28
N THR A 168 -15.06 15.36 24.47
CA THR A 168 -14.73 14.75 25.78
C THR A 168 -13.24 14.76 26.07
N PHE A 169 -12.41 14.55 25.05
CA PHE A 169 -10.96 14.53 25.15
C PHE A 169 -10.39 15.71 24.35
N GLY A 170 -10.29 16.86 24.97
CA GLY A 170 -9.73 18.05 24.34
C GLY A 170 -8.32 17.82 23.79
N ARG A 171 -7.97 18.46 22.66
CA ARG A 171 -6.67 18.41 21.96
C ARG A 171 -6.40 17.13 21.15
N GLN A 172 -7.40 16.42 20.74
CA GLN A 172 -7.26 15.34 19.75
C GLN A 172 -7.46 15.93 18.34
N GLU A 173 -6.57 16.81 17.96
CA GLU A 173 -6.51 17.31 16.59
C GLU A 173 -5.95 16.21 15.70
N GLY A 174 -6.73 15.73 14.77
CA GLY A 174 -6.30 14.69 13.86
C GLY A 174 -7.20 14.60 12.64
N ALA A 175 -6.72 13.92 11.63
CA ALA A 175 -7.48 13.57 10.44
C ALA A 175 -7.59 12.05 10.33
N MET A 176 -8.72 11.56 9.82
CA MET A 176 -8.90 10.13 9.53
C MET A 176 -8.07 9.67 8.33
N GLY A 177 -7.31 10.58 7.71
CA GLY A 177 -6.51 10.35 6.53
C GLY A 177 -6.68 11.49 5.52
N GLN A 178 -6.12 11.29 4.34
CA GLN A 178 -6.21 12.23 3.23
C GLN A 178 -7.07 11.65 2.12
N LEU A 179 -7.88 12.48 1.48
CA LEU A 179 -8.51 12.15 0.21
C LEU A 179 -7.52 12.46 -0.92
N ILE A 180 -7.36 11.51 -1.81
CA ILE A 180 -6.36 11.56 -2.89
C ILE A 180 -7.09 11.49 -4.23
N GLN A 181 -6.76 12.41 -5.12
CA GLN A 181 -7.20 12.36 -6.51
C GLN A 181 -6.29 11.40 -7.29
N LYS A 182 -6.50 10.10 -7.10
CA LYS A 182 -5.64 9.01 -7.59
C LYS A 182 -5.39 9.02 -9.11
N ASP A 183 -6.32 9.60 -9.86
CA ASP A 183 -6.25 9.66 -11.34
C ASP A 183 -5.46 10.90 -11.83
N HIS A 184 -4.90 11.71 -10.93
CA HIS A 184 -4.05 12.84 -11.30
C HIS A 184 -2.74 12.33 -11.93
N PRO A 185 -2.23 12.95 -13.01
CA PRO A 185 -1.01 12.51 -13.71
C PRO A 185 0.22 12.33 -12.82
N LEU A 186 0.29 13.03 -11.69
CA LEU A 186 1.35 12.89 -10.69
C LEU A 186 1.48 11.46 -10.16
N PHE A 187 0.37 10.71 -10.09
CA PHE A 187 0.35 9.35 -9.54
C PHE A 187 0.58 8.25 -10.58
N LYS A 188 0.93 8.61 -11.83
CA LYS A 188 1.24 7.62 -12.88
C LYS A 188 2.38 6.68 -12.48
N GLU A 189 3.43 7.22 -11.86
CA GLU A 189 4.59 6.47 -11.35
C GLU A 189 4.48 6.14 -9.85
N PHE A 190 3.36 6.46 -9.23
CA PHE A 190 3.08 6.17 -7.82
C PHE A 190 1.62 5.71 -7.66
N PRO A 191 1.29 4.47 -8.06
CA PRO A 191 -0.07 3.95 -7.93
C PRO A 191 -0.55 4.04 -6.49
N THR A 192 -1.69 4.68 -6.30
CA THR A 192 -2.28 4.90 -4.97
C THR A 192 -3.80 4.74 -5.02
N GLU A 193 -4.44 4.74 -3.87
CA GLU A 193 -5.89 4.72 -3.75
C GLU A 193 -6.46 6.12 -3.52
N SER A 194 -7.78 6.25 -3.49
CA SER A 194 -8.45 7.54 -3.31
C SER A 194 -8.37 8.10 -1.88
N HIS A 195 -7.78 7.38 -0.98
CA HIS A 195 -7.58 7.75 0.42
C HIS A 195 -6.30 7.12 0.96
N THR A 196 -5.74 7.70 2.02
CA THR A 196 -4.59 7.10 2.71
C THR A 196 -4.95 5.76 3.33
N ASN A 197 -4.05 4.80 3.20
CA ASN A 197 -4.16 3.45 3.73
C ASN A 197 -2.80 2.98 4.28
N TRP A 198 -2.49 1.70 4.19
CA TRP A 198 -1.23 1.12 4.65
C TRP A 198 -0.07 1.20 3.65
N GLN A 199 -0.26 1.90 2.55
CA GLN A 199 0.75 2.17 1.54
C GLN A 199 1.95 2.97 2.08
#